data_8825383cbb67ec1d3d29cfd674c029f9
#
_entry.id   8825383cbb67ec1d3d29cfd674c029f9
#
_cell.length_a   1.000
_cell.length_b   1.000
_cell.length_c   1.000
_cell.angle_alpha   90.00
_cell.angle_beta   90.00
_cell.angle_gamma   90.00
#
_symmetry.space_group_name_H-M   'P 1'
#
loop_
_entity.id
_entity.type
_entity.pdbx_description
1 polymer ?
#
loop_
_entity_poly.entity_id
_entity_poly.type
_entity_poly.pdbx_seq_one_letter_code
_entity_poly.pdbx_strand_id
1 'polypeptide(L)'
;GNQLGGQLWDQLGGQLRGQLRGQLWNQLGGQLRDQLGGQLGDQLGDQLRDQLFQSTYFVGAADAYWLSFYEFSERIGVKYGPRTKEHFDAYKSYALTCGWLYAYKSLAFVSDRPAEIHCDGQHRLHCETGMAVRFRDGWGIHAWHGLRVPGDIIERKDFEPAIVEQQPNAELRRVLLERKYGPRTGFELYLEQRAAKLIAQDDLHGFPRRLLEVHVAEQPIRIIEVINGSLEPDGTRRKFHLGAMRGDTPAAAIAASYGIAPKHYREAVRT
;
A
#
# COMPACT_ATOMS: atom_id res chain seq x y z
N GLY A 1 15.79 28.90 45.22
CA GLY A 1 14.33 28.85 44.96
C GLY A 1 13.96 29.06 43.48
N ASN A 2 14.80 29.74 42.69
CA ASN A 2 14.40 30.17 41.34
C ASN A 2 14.59 29.15 40.20
N GLN A 3 15.44 28.12 40.34
CA GLN A 3 15.67 27.13 39.33
C GLN A 3 14.54 26.09 39.23
N LEU A 4 13.98 25.69 40.34
CA LEU A 4 12.83 24.75 40.37
C LEU A 4 11.55 25.36 39.79
N GLY A 5 11.33 26.69 40.02
CA GLY A 5 10.19 27.39 39.43
C GLY A 5 10.25 27.50 37.91
N GLY A 6 11.46 27.74 37.33
CA GLY A 6 11.65 27.79 35.90
C GLY A 6 11.44 26.44 35.21
N GLN A 7 12.00 25.39 35.78
CA GLN A 7 11.82 24.02 35.23
C GLN A 7 10.38 23.52 35.27
N LEU A 8 9.63 23.85 36.34
CA LEU A 8 8.21 23.52 36.44
C LEU A 8 7.35 24.30 35.43
N TRP A 9 7.67 25.57 35.18
CA TRP A 9 6.98 26.41 34.21
C TRP A 9 7.24 25.94 32.77
N ASP A 10 8.46 25.56 32.46
CA ASP A 10 8.82 25.06 31.12
C ASP A 10 8.22 23.68 30.86
N GLN A 11 8.21 22.79 31.85
CA GLN A 11 7.61 21.47 31.75
C GLN A 11 6.09 21.52 31.63
N LEU A 12 5.40 22.32 32.51
CA LEU A 12 3.96 22.51 32.45
C LEU A 12 3.54 23.24 31.16
N GLY A 13 4.27 24.30 30.79
CA GLY A 13 4.00 25.03 29.54
C GLY A 13 4.19 24.20 28.29
N GLY A 14 5.19 23.34 28.27
CA GLY A 14 5.44 22.40 27.16
C GLY A 14 4.37 21.31 27.07
N GLN A 15 4.02 20.69 28.20
CA GLN A 15 2.97 19.66 28.25
C GLN A 15 1.58 20.22 27.94
N LEU A 16 1.22 21.38 28.50
CA LEU A 16 -0.07 22.01 28.21
C LEU A 16 -0.20 22.45 26.75
N ARG A 17 0.86 23.03 26.17
CA ARG A 17 0.89 23.38 24.74
C ARG A 17 0.83 22.15 23.83
N GLY A 18 1.53 21.07 24.16
CA GLY A 18 1.51 19.81 23.41
C GLY A 18 0.14 19.14 23.47
N GLN A 19 -0.46 19.05 24.67
CA GLN A 19 -1.80 18.45 24.85
C GLN A 19 -2.92 19.30 24.22
N LEU A 20 -2.92 20.63 24.43
CA LEU A 20 -3.89 21.52 23.80
C LEU A 20 -3.77 21.53 22.28
N ARG A 21 -2.56 21.56 21.74
CA ARG A 21 -2.34 21.53 20.29
C ARG A 21 -2.75 20.19 19.69
N GLY A 22 -2.44 19.07 20.35
CA GLY A 22 -2.85 17.74 19.91
C GLY A 22 -4.37 17.53 19.99
N GLN A 23 -5.00 17.94 21.09
CA GLN A 23 -6.45 17.83 21.26
C GLN A 23 -7.22 18.77 20.31
N LEU A 24 -6.81 20.04 20.19
CA LEU A 24 -7.42 20.98 19.25
C LEU A 24 -7.26 20.53 17.79
N TRP A 25 -6.08 20.03 17.41
CA TRP A 25 -5.84 19.57 16.04
C TRP A 25 -6.63 18.31 15.70
N ASN A 26 -6.71 17.35 16.64
CA ASN A 26 -7.49 16.13 16.45
C ASN A 26 -9.00 16.36 16.50
N GLN A 27 -9.48 17.21 17.42
CA GLN A 27 -10.91 17.52 17.51
C GLN A 27 -11.39 18.45 16.39
N LEU A 28 -10.67 19.54 16.11
CA LEU A 28 -11.03 20.44 15.00
C LEU A 28 -10.80 19.77 13.64
N GLY A 29 -9.68 19.08 13.44
CA GLY A 29 -9.40 18.39 12.20
C GLY A 29 -10.34 17.23 11.91
N GLY A 30 -10.72 16.45 12.93
CA GLY A 30 -11.72 15.40 12.84
C GLY A 30 -13.12 15.97 12.59
N GLN A 31 -13.58 16.90 13.45
CA GLN A 31 -14.91 17.51 13.31
C GLN A 31 -15.09 18.32 12.02
N LEU A 32 -14.06 19.08 11.57
CA LEU A 32 -14.12 19.76 10.28
C LEU A 32 -14.14 18.79 9.10
N ARG A 33 -13.39 17.71 9.17
CA ARG A 33 -13.36 16.69 8.10
C ARG A 33 -14.67 15.93 8.03
N ASP A 34 -15.23 15.54 9.19
CA ASP A 34 -16.48 14.78 9.25
C ASP A 34 -17.69 15.67 8.96
N GLN A 35 -17.72 16.93 9.45
CA GLN A 35 -18.80 17.86 9.13
C GLN A 35 -18.73 18.43 7.71
N LEU A 36 -17.55 18.85 7.24
CA LEU A 36 -17.40 19.32 5.86
C LEU A 36 -17.40 18.17 4.84
N GLY A 37 -16.75 17.05 5.13
CA GLY A 37 -16.73 15.89 4.26
C GLY A 37 -18.08 15.19 4.18
N GLY A 38 -18.74 14.97 5.32
CA GLY A 38 -20.07 14.38 5.38
C GLY A 38 -21.14 15.33 4.84
N GLN A 39 -21.27 16.54 5.38
CA GLN A 39 -22.33 17.48 4.95
C GLN A 39 -22.16 18.02 3.53
N LEU A 40 -20.93 18.32 3.08
CA LEU A 40 -20.70 18.68 1.68
C LEU A 40 -20.80 17.45 0.75
N GLY A 41 -20.29 16.29 1.16
CA GLY A 41 -20.37 15.07 0.39
C GLY A 41 -21.81 14.60 0.23
N ASP A 42 -22.60 14.60 1.32
CA ASP A 42 -24.00 14.18 1.29
C ASP A 42 -24.90 15.24 0.62
N GLN A 43 -24.76 16.54 0.94
CA GLN A 43 -25.58 17.59 0.33
C GLN A 43 -25.22 17.85 -1.14
N LEU A 44 -23.94 17.90 -1.51
CA LEU A 44 -23.53 17.97 -2.91
C LEU A 44 -23.79 16.65 -3.63
N GLY A 45 -23.52 15.52 -2.98
CA GLY A 45 -23.77 14.21 -3.50
C GLY A 45 -25.26 13.99 -3.77
N ASP A 46 -26.15 14.31 -2.84
CA ASP A 46 -27.59 14.15 -3.00
C ASP A 46 -28.19 15.19 -3.96
N GLN A 47 -27.77 16.45 -3.91
CA GLN A 47 -28.23 17.46 -4.88
C GLN A 47 -27.69 17.21 -6.29
N LEU A 48 -26.45 16.79 -6.44
CA LEU A 48 -25.91 16.34 -7.71
C LEU A 48 -26.55 15.02 -8.18
N ARG A 49 -26.82 14.11 -7.25
CA ARG A 49 -27.49 12.86 -7.53
C ARG A 49 -28.89 13.10 -8.08
N ASP A 50 -29.72 13.90 -7.41
CA ASP A 50 -31.10 14.17 -7.84
C ASP A 50 -31.19 15.01 -9.13
N GLN A 51 -30.23 15.90 -9.38
CA GLN A 51 -30.19 16.72 -10.60
C GLN A 51 -29.50 16.04 -11.78
N LEU A 52 -28.55 15.12 -11.51
CA LEU A 52 -27.76 14.47 -12.54
C LEU A 52 -28.11 12.99 -12.75
N PHE A 53 -28.77 12.34 -11.77
CA PHE A 53 -28.94 10.89 -11.74
C PHE A 53 -30.38 10.43 -12.01
N GLN A 54 -30.78 10.33 -13.24
CA GLN A 54 -31.91 9.44 -13.58
C GLN A 54 -31.50 8.18 -14.37
N SER A 55 -30.31 7.79 -14.41
CA SER A 55 -29.78 6.47 -14.70
C SER A 55 -28.28 6.56 -14.86
N THR A 56 -27.56 5.93 -13.95
CA THR A 56 -26.13 5.74 -14.06
C THR A 56 -25.84 4.46 -14.81
N TYR A 57 -25.40 4.60 -16.05
CA TYR A 57 -24.64 3.53 -16.67
C TYR A 57 -23.18 3.74 -16.31
N PHE A 58 -22.67 2.82 -15.52
CA PHE A 58 -21.25 2.69 -15.23
C PHE A 58 -20.70 1.63 -16.19
N VAL A 59 -19.88 2.04 -17.13
CA VAL A 59 -19.27 1.15 -18.11
C VAL A 59 -17.77 1.41 -18.12
N GLY A 60 -16.99 0.38 -18.15
CA GLY A 60 -15.54 0.54 -18.15
C GLY A 60 -14.81 -0.61 -18.85
N ALA A 61 -13.49 -0.53 -18.85
CA ALA A 61 -12.64 -1.57 -19.41
C ALA A 61 -12.88 -2.96 -18.76
N ALA A 62 -13.40 -3.01 -17.53
CA ALA A 62 -13.81 -4.25 -16.86
C ALA A 62 -14.96 -4.98 -17.58
N ASP A 63 -15.77 -4.27 -18.35
CA ASP A 63 -16.89 -4.86 -19.10
C ASP A 63 -16.45 -5.54 -20.41
N ALA A 64 -15.16 -5.46 -20.78
CA ALA A 64 -14.61 -6.14 -21.94
C ALA A 64 -14.84 -7.67 -21.89
N TYR A 65 -14.95 -8.24 -20.71
CA TYR A 65 -15.35 -9.64 -20.50
C TYR A 65 -16.69 -9.97 -21.14
N TRP A 66 -17.73 -9.16 -20.89
CA TRP A 66 -19.06 -9.34 -21.48
C TRP A 66 -19.07 -9.14 -22.99
N LEU A 67 -18.31 -8.15 -23.48
CA LEU A 67 -18.14 -7.91 -24.90
C LEU A 67 -17.51 -9.12 -25.62
N SER A 68 -16.50 -9.72 -25.00
CA SER A 68 -15.86 -10.94 -25.54
C SER A 68 -16.86 -12.10 -25.63
N PHE A 69 -17.73 -12.26 -24.64
CA PHE A 69 -18.79 -13.27 -24.66
C PHE A 69 -19.78 -13.04 -25.79
N TYR A 70 -20.27 -11.82 -25.98
CA TYR A 70 -21.21 -11.50 -27.07
C TYR A 70 -20.56 -11.62 -28.45
N GLU A 71 -19.31 -11.19 -28.60
CA GLU A 71 -18.56 -11.35 -29.84
C GLU A 71 -18.34 -12.84 -30.18
N PHE A 72 -18.02 -13.65 -29.19
CA PHE A 72 -17.92 -15.10 -29.37
C PHE A 72 -19.25 -15.71 -29.80
N SER A 73 -20.37 -15.27 -29.21
CA SER A 73 -21.71 -15.73 -29.59
C SER A 73 -22.04 -15.44 -31.06
N GLU A 74 -21.66 -14.25 -31.57
CA GLU A 74 -21.78 -13.95 -33.02
C GLU A 74 -20.95 -14.89 -33.87
N ARG A 75 -19.70 -15.20 -33.46
CA ARG A 75 -18.80 -16.10 -34.21
C ARG A 75 -19.32 -17.52 -34.31
N ILE A 76 -20.07 -17.99 -33.32
CA ILE A 76 -20.70 -19.32 -33.34
C ILE A 76 -22.09 -19.31 -34.00
N GLY A 77 -22.51 -18.19 -34.58
CA GLY A 77 -23.70 -18.11 -35.42
C GLY A 77 -24.95 -17.50 -34.74
N VAL A 78 -24.87 -16.99 -33.52
CA VAL A 78 -25.99 -16.24 -32.90
C VAL A 78 -26.18 -14.94 -33.65
N LYS A 79 -27.44 -14.69 -34.11
CA LYS A 79 -27.79 -13.47 -34.80
C LYS A 79 -28.58 -12.54 -33.86
N TYR A 80 -28.05 -11.38 -33.62
CA TYR A 80 -28.75 -10.32 -32.87
C TYR A 80 -29.65 -9.51 -33.78
N GLY A 81 -30.78 -9.04 -33.22
CA GLY A 81 -31.65 -8.10 -33.95
C GLY A 81 -30.93 -6.76 -34.21
N PRO A 82 -31.38 -5.99 -35.24
CA PRO A 82 -30.68 -4.77 -35.68
C PRO A 82 -30.37 -3.79 -34.52
N ARG A 83 -31.34 -3.51 -33.67
CA ARG A 83 -31.22 -2.59 -32.53
C ARG A 83 -30.19 -3.10 -31.51
N THR A 84 -30.21 -4.40 -31.20
CA THR A 84 -29.26 -5.03 -30.28
C THR A 84 -27.83 -4.98 -30.82
N LYS A 85 -27.69 -5.21 -32.14
CA LYS A 85 -26.41 -5.13 -32.81
C LYS A 85 -25.83 -3.73 -32.81
N GLU A 86 -26.65 -2.72 -33.10
CA GLU A 86 -26.26 -1.30 -33.02
C GLU A 86 -25.72 -0.94 -31.60
N HIS A 87 -26.46 -1.32 -30.55
CA HIS A 87 -26.04 -1.08 -29.18
C HIS A 87 -24.73 -1.84 -28.84
N PHE A 88 -24.59 -3.07 -29.31
CA PHE A 88 -23.41 -3.85 -29.10
C PHE A 88 -22.18 -3.24 -29.78
N ASP A 89 -22.31 -2.80 -31.04
CA ASP A 89 -21.23 -2.17 -31.79
C ASP A 89 -20.82 -0.81 -31.17
N ALA A 90 -21.79 -0.01 -30.72
CA ALA A 90 -21.51 1.21 -29.97
C ALA A 90 -20.75 0.92 -28.66
N TYR A 91 -21.21 -0.08 -27.91
CA TYR A 91 -20.57 -0.48 -26.65
C TYR A 91 -19.15 -1.01 -26.88
N LYS A 92 -18.96 -1.83 -27.93
CA LYS A 92 -17.64 -2.32 -28.32
C LYS A 92 -16.71 -1.18 -28.72
N SER A 93 -17.17 -0.25 -29.55
CA SER A 93 -16.40 0.94 -29.94
C SER A 93 -15.97 1.74 -28.70
N TYR A 94 -16.90 1.97 -27.78
CA TYR A 94 -16.64 2.64 -26.53
C TYR A 94 -15.57 1.91 -25.69
N ALA A 95 -15.72 0.60 -25.43
CA ALA A 95 -14.80 -0.17 -24.62
C ALA A 95 -13.38 -0.24 -25.23
N LEU A 96 -13.26 -0.09 -26.55
CA LEU A 96 -11.96 -0.03 -27.24
C LEU A 96 -11.29 1.35 -27.16
N THR A 97 -12.04 2.42 -26.97
CA THR A 97 -11.54 3.81 -27.08
C THR A 97 -11.38 4.51 -25.73
N CYS A 98 -12.26 4.20 -24.76
CA CYS A 98 -12.29 4.88 -23.46
C CYS A 98 -11.86 3.95 -22.32
N GLY A 99 -11.49 4.56 -21.19
CA GLY A 99 -11.22 3.85 -19.93
C GLY A 99 -12.53 3.60 -19.18
N TRP A 100 -13.03 4.65 -18.52
CA TRP A 100 -14.27 4.61 -17.73
C TRP A 100 -15.26 5.64 -18.24
N LEU A 101 -16.55 5.31 -18.22
CA LEU A 101 -17.65 6.21 -18.54
C LEU A 101 -18.60 6.30 -17.35
N TYR A 102 -18.88 7.51 -16.92
CA TYR A 102 -19.95 7.83 -16.00
C TYR A 102 -20.95 8.70 -16.75
N ALA A 103 -22.04 8.10 -17.21
CA ALA A 103 -23.08 8.81 -17.96
C ALA A 103 -24.18 9.31 -17.03
N TYR A 104 -24.46 10.58 -17.10
CA TYR A 104 -25.55 11.27 -16.41
C TYR A 104 -26.52 11.83 -17.42
N LYS A 105 -27.69 12.33 -16.98
CA LYS A 105 -28.72 12.85 -17.85
C LYS A 105 -28.25 13.94 -18.82
N SER A 106 -27.40 14.84 -18.36
CA SER A 106 -26.94 16.01 -19.13
C SER A 106 -25.44 16.11 -19.26
N LEU A 107 -24.69 15.17 -18.70
CA LEU A 107 -23.22 15.19 -18.62
C LEU A 107 -22.68 13.76 -18.67
N ALA A 108 -21.51 13.59 -19.26
CA ALA A 108 -20.77 12.33 -19.17
C ALA A 108 -19.32 12.62 -18.76
N PHE A 109 -18.81 11.86 -17.80
CA PHE A 109 -17.40 11.83 -17.50
C PHE A 109 -16.78 10.63 -18.22
N VAL A 110 -15.80 10.88 -19.05
CA VAL A 110 -15.10 9.85 -19.81
C VAL A 110 -13.62 9.95 -19.46
N SER A 111 -13.04 8.87 -18.97
CA SER A 111 -11.61 8.81 -18.78
C SER A 111 -10.91 8.31 -20.05
N ASP A 112 -9.75 8.84 -20.33
CA ASP A 112 -8.85 8.26 -21.32
C ASP A 112 -8.34 6.89 -20.86
N ARG A 113 -7.77 6.14 -21.77
CA ARG A 113 -6.99 4.95 -21.46
C ARG A 113 -5.56 5.38 -21.09
N PRO A 114 -4.90 4.63 -20.19
CA PRO A 114 -3.47 4.86 -19.97
C PRO A 114 -2.70 4.79 -21.30
N ALA A 115 -1.80 5.73 -21.49
CA ALA A 115 -0.88 5.72 -22.63
C ALA A 115 0.19 4.65 -22.45
N GLU A 116 0.58 4.39 -21.20
CA GLU A 116 1.57 3.39 -20.86
C GLU A 116 1.18 2.66 -19.57
N ILE A 117 1.42 1.34 -19.56
CA ILE A 117 1.28 0.49 -18.38
C ILE A 117 2.50 -0.40 -18.33
N HIS A 118 3.23 -0.33 -17.24
CA HIS A 118 4.40 -1.16 -16.97
C HIS A 118 4.10 -2.14 -15.84
N CYS A 119 4.41 -3.40 -16.09
CA CYS A 119 4.22 -4.49 -15.14
C CYS A 119 5.50 -5.32 -14.99
N ASP A 120 5.63 -5.97 -13.84
CA ASP A 120 6.66 -6.99 -13.64
C ASP A 120 6.27 -8.35 -14.25
N GLY A 121 7.15 -9.34 -14.15
CA GLY A 121 6.93 -10.69 -14.66
C GLY A 121 5.75 -11.44 -14.00
N GLN A 122 5.17 -10.91 -12.92
CA GLN A 122 3.98 -11.42 -12.26
C GLN A 122 2.72 -10.60 -12.59
N HIS A 123 2.78 -9.74 -13.61
CA HIS A 123 1.71 -8.84 -14.03
C HIS A 123 1.26 -7.82 -12.97
N ARG A 124 2.12 -7.49 -12.00
CA ARG A 124 1.87 -6.43 -11.02
C ARG A 124 2.41 -5.12 -11.57
N LEU A 125 1.72 -4.01 -11.33
CA LEU A 125 2.19 -2.68 -11.72
C LEU A 125 3.60 -2.43 -11.15
N HIS A 126 4.55 -2.11 -12.02
CA HIS A 126 5.95 -1.90 -11.64
C HIS A 126 6.69 -1.08 -12.69
N CYS A 127 7.43 -0.06 -12.23
CA CYS A 127 8.39 0.66 -13.06
C CYS A 127 9.55 1.14 -12.19
N GLU A 128 10.79 0.85 -12.62
CA GLU A 128 11.99 1.17 -11.85
C GLU A 128 12.42 2.64 -11.99
N THR A 129 12.02 3.31 -13.06
CA THR A 129 12.56 4.62 -13.45
C THR A 129 11.52 5.72 -13.61
N GLY A 130 10.24 5.39 -13.49
CA GLY A 130 9.17 6.35 -13.71
C GLY A 130 7.80 5.84 -13.27
N MET A 131 6.76 6.30 -13.95
CA MET A 131 5.39 5.90 -13.66
C MET A 131 5.10 4.49 -14.16
N ALA A 132 4.45 3.68 -13.34
CA ALA A 132 3.95 2.36 -13.75
C ALA A 132 2.67 2.47 -14.59
N VAL A 133 1.87 3.51 -14.40
CA VAL A 133 0.75 3.89 -15.27
C VAL A 133 0.89 5.35 -15.63
N ARG A 134 0.81 5.70 -16.90
CA ARG A 134 0.89 7.08 -17.38
C ARG A 134 -0.23 7.37 -18.36
N PHE A 135 -0.90 8.49 -18.18
CA PHE A 135 -1.92 9.01 -19.09
C PHE A 135 -1.32 10.10 -19.99
N ARG A 136 -2.04 10.47 -21.08
CA ARG A 136 -1.55 11.43 -22.07
C ARG A 136 -1.46 12.86 -21.54
N ASP A 137 -2.22 13.19 -20.51
CA ASP A 137 -2.16 14.48 -19.81
C ASP A 137 -0.97 14.61 -18.85
N GLY A 138 -0.16 13.55 -18.73
CA GLY A 138 0.99 13.50 -17.83
C GLY A 138 0.65 13.00 -16.42
N TRP A 139 -0.62 12.80 -16.08
CA TRP A 139 -0.99 12.20 -14.82
C TRP A 139 -0.67 10.70 -14.82
N GLY A 140 -0.31 10.18 -13.64
CA GLY A 140 -0.03 8.75 -13.50
C GLY A 140 0.27 8.34 -12.09
N ILE A 141 0.65 7.08 -11.93
CA ILE A 141 1.02 6.51 -10.64
C ILE A 141 2.36 5.78 -10.75
N HIS A 142 3.16 5.91 -9.71
CA HIS A 142 4.36 5.10 -9.51
C HIS A 142 3.99 3.85 -8.71
N ALA A 143 4.55 2.71 -9.10
CA ALA A 143 4.33 1.46 -8.40
C ALA A 143 5.59 0.59 -8.38
N TRP A 144 5.79 -0.12 -7.29
CA TRP A 144 6.87 -1.08 -7.09
C TRP A 144 6.28 -2.45 -6.74
N HIS A 145 6.33 -3.40 -7.68
CA HIS A 145 5.76 -4.74 -7.55
C HIS A 145 4.32 -4.76 -7.00
N GLY A 146 3.45 -3.91 -7.56
CA GLY A 146 2.05 -3.78 -7.17
C GLY A 146 1.77 -2.80 -6.03
N LEU A 147 2.79 -2.37 -5.30
CA LEU A 147 2.63 -1.35 -4.26
C LEU A 147 2.70 0.04 -4.89
N ARG A 148 1.66 0.85 -4.69
CA ARG A 148 1.70 2.27 -5.07
C ARG A 148 2.67 3.00 -4.16
N VAL A 149 3.59 3.74 -4.77
CA VAL A 149 4.63 4.50 -4.06
C VAL A 149 4.67 5.95 -4.51
N PRO A 150 5.13 6.89 -3.68
CA PRO A 150 5.41 8.26 -4.10
C PRO A 150 6.46 8.31 -5.22
N GLY A 151 6.35 9.30 -6.13
CA GLY A 151 7.26 9.44 -7.27
C GLY A 151 8.71 9.65 -6.86
N ASP A 152 8.93 10.42 -5.79
CA ASP A 152 10.26 10.67 -5.25
C ASP A 152 10.97 9.38 -4.78
N ILE A 153 10.23 8.36 -4.37
CA ILE A 153 10.78 7.04 -4.04
C ILE A 153 11.34 6.35 -5.29
N ILE A 154 10.66 6.46 -6.45
CA ILE A 154 11.10 5.84 -7.71
C ILE A 154 12.14 6.69 -8.43
N GLU A 155 11.97 8.00 -8.46
CA GLU A 155 12.83 8.92 -9.22
C GLU A 155 14.14 9.23 -8.51
N ARG A 156 14.22 8.97 -7.20
CA ARG A 156 15.42 9.19 -6.40
C ARG A 156 16.57 8.28 -6.87
N LYS A 157 17.70 8.90 -7.14
CA LYS A 157 18.93 8.19 -7.55
C LYS A 157 19.85 7.92 -6.37
N ASP A 158 19.81 8.76 -5.35
CA ASP A 158 20.68 8.67 -4.18
C ASP A 158 19.95 8.06 -2.99
N PHE A 159 20.52 7.01 -2.42
CA PHE A 159 20.00 6.27 -1.28
C PHE A 159 20.99 6.32 -0.12
N GLU A 160 21.00 7.44 0.58
CA GLU A 160 21.71 7.49 1.86
C GLU A 160 20.96 6.66 2.91
N PRO A 161 21.66 5.92 3.78
CA PRO A 161 21.02 5.14 4.84
C PRO A 161 20.04 5.94 5.71
N ALA A 162 20.36 7.20 5.97
CA ALA A 162 19.51 8.10 6.74
C ALA A 162 18.12 8.29 6.12
N ILE A 163 17.99 8.24 4.80
CA ILE A 163 16.70 8.37 4.10
C ILE A 163 15.81 7.17 4.39
N VAL A 164 16.39 5.98 4.39
CA VAL A 164 15.68 4.75 4.73
C VAL A 164 15.22 4.79 6.17
N GLU A 165 16.07 5.24 7.09
CA GLU A 165 15.79 5.31 8.52
C GLU A 165 14.72 6.35 8.87
N GLN A 166 14.72 7.48 8.18
CA GLN A 166 13.74 8.54 8.37
C GLN A 166 12.37 8.21 7.76
N GLN A 167 12.27 7.20 6.90
CA GLN A 167 11.00 6.81 6.30
C GLN A 167 10.12 6.09 7.33
N PRO A 168 8.98 6.69 7.78
CA PRO A 168 8.15 6.11 8.83
C PRO A 168 7.38 4.87 8.34
N ASN A 169 7.07 4.80 7.05
CA ASN A 169 6.31 3.69 6.48
C ASN A 169 7.22 2.50 6.19
N ALA A 170 6.96 1.36 6.82
CA ALA A 170 7.75 0.14 6.71
C ALA A 170 7.79 -0.42 5.28
N GLU A 171 6.69 -0.35 4.54
CA GLU A 171 6.63 -0.81 3.15
C GLU A 171 7.47 0.07 2.22
N LEU A 172 7.44 1.39 2.42
CA LEU A 172 8.29 2.30 1.65
C LEU A 172 9.77 2.12 2.00
N ARG A 173 10.10 1.84 3.28
CA ARG A 173 11.48 1.46 3.67
C ARG A 173 11.92 0.19 2.94
N ARG A 174 11.07 -0.82 2.86
CA ARG A 174 11.35 -2.04 2.11
C ARG A 174 11.64 -1.73 0.65
N VAL A 175 10.82 -0.90 -0.01
CA VAL A 175 11.05 -0.49 -1.41
C VAL A 175 12.39 0.21 -1.58
N LEU A 176 12.73 1.15 -0.69
CA LEU A 176 14.02 1.84 -0.73
C LEU A 176 15.19 0.86 -0.63
N LEU A 177 15.09 -0.13 0.26
CA LEU A 177 16.12 -1.17 0.43
C LEU A 177 16.21 -2.09 -0.79
N GLU A 178 15.08 -2.53 -1.33
CA GLU A 178 15.04 -3.36 -2.54
C GLU A 178 15.64 -2.63 -3.75
N ARG A 179 15.37 -1.34 -3.89
CA ARG A 179 15.95 -0.51 -4.97
C ARG A 179 17.46 -0.33 -4.82
N LYS A 180 17.95 -0.18 -3.60
CA LYS A 180 19.38 0.04 -3.35
C LYS A 180 20.20 -1.24 -3.50
N TYR A 181 19.70 -2.34 -2.97
CA TYR A 181 20.47 -3.58 -2.79
C TYR A 181 19.96 -4.75 -3.62
N GLY A 182 18.84 -4.58 -4.32
CA GLY A 182 18.17 -5.64 -5.07
C GLY A 182 17.07 -6.35 -4.29
N PRO A 183 16.13 -6.98 -5.03
CA PRO A 183 15.05 -7.73 -4.43
C PRO A 183 15.58 -8.95 -3.65
N ARG A 184 14.92 -9.32 -2.55
CA ARG A 184 15.21 -10.45 -1.64
C ARG A 184 16.44 -10.29 -0.73
N THR A 185 17.45 -9.52 -1.11
CA THR A 185 18.70 -9.38 -0.31
C THR A 185 18.83 -8.01 0.34
N GLY A 186 18.04 -7.04 -0.09
CA GLY A 186 18.21 -5.64 0.33
C GLY A 186 18.18 -5.44 1.84
N PHE A 187 17.26 -6.12 2.54
CA PHE A 187 17.17 -6.01 3.98
C PHE A 187 18.30 -6.77 4.70
N GLU A 188 18.73 -7.91 4.17
CA GLU A 188 19.87 -8.66 4.72
C GLU A 188 21.16 -7.85 4.62
N LEU A 189 21.45 -7.26 3.46
CA LEU A 189 22.61 -6.39 3.28
C LEU A 189 22.55 -5.15 4.19
N TYR A 190 21.35 -4.59 4.39
CA TYR A 190 21.18 -3.51 5.36
C TYR A 190 21.51 -3.94 6.78
N LEU A 191 21.05 -5.12 7.22
CA LEU A 191 21.36 -5.67 8.54
C LEU A 191 22.85 -5.94 8.70
N GLU A 192 23.51 -6.47 7.66
CA GLU A 192 24.97 -6.68 7.64
C GLU A 192 25.72 -5.35 7.76
N GLN A 193 25.38 -4.35 6.98
CA GLN A 193 26.01 -3.03 7.04
C GLN A 193 25.84 -2.34 8.39
N ARG A 194 24.73 -2.60 9.07
CA ARG A 194 24.46 -2.09 10.42
C ARG A 194 25.01 -2.97 11.53
N ALA A 195 25.79 -4.01 11.17
CA ALA A 195 26.36 -4.96 12.12
C ALA A 195 25.30 -5.51 13.09
N ALA A 196 24.16 -5.95 12.55
CA ALA A 196 23.07 -6.50 13.34
C ALA A 196 23.55 -7.66 14.21
N LYS A 197 23.27 -7.60 15.51
CA LYS A 197 23.72 -8.56 16.50
C LYS A 197 22.69 -9.67 16.66
N LEU A 198 23.13 -10.93 16.60
CA LEU A 198 22.28 -12.06 16.95
C LEU A 198 22.08 -12.08 18.48
N ILE A 199 20.82 -11.96 18.91
CA ILE A 199 20.42 -12.01 20.33
C ILE A 199 20.10 -13.45 20.74
N ALA A 200 19.28 -14.13 19.94
CA ALA A 200 18.88 -15.51 20.18
C ALA A 200 18.47 -16.18 18.86
N GLN A 201 18.54 -17.51 18.84
CA GLN A 201 18.00 -18.31 17.76
C GLN A 201 17.32 -19.55 18.30
N ASP A 202 16.33 -20.04 17.59
CA ASP A 202 15.70 -21.32 17.82
C ASP A 202 15.35 -21.98 16.47
N ASP A 203 14.86 -23.19 16.52
CA ASP A 203 14.35 -23.92 15.36
C ASP A 203 12.91 -24.34 15.62
N LEU A 204 12.06 -24.13 14.63
CA LEU A 204 10.70 -24.63 14.68
C LEU A 204 10.41 -25.46 13.42
N HIS A 205 10.19 -26.77 13.64
CA HIS A 205 9.92 -27.72 12.55
C HIS A 205 10.99 -27.75 11.44
N GLY A 206 12.27 -27.64 11.79
CA GLY A 206 13.38 -27.64 10.85
C GLY A 206 13.62 -26.28 10.16
N PHE A 207 13.00 -25.20 10.64
CA PHE A 207 13.20 -23.86 10.13
C PHE A 207 13.79 -22.95 11.19
N PRO A 208 15.02 -22.44 10.97
CA PRO A 208 15.66 -21.55 11.90
C PRO A 208 14.90 -20.22 11.99
N ARG A 209 14.78 -19.72 13.23
CA ARG A 209 14.31 -18.37 13.53
C ARG A 209 15.39 -17.63 14.28
N ARG A 210 15.66 -16.40 13.91
CA ARG A 210 16.71 -15.57 14.54
C ARG A 210 16.11 -14.29 15.07
N LEU A 211 16.46 -13.93 16.30
CA LEU A 211 16.19 -12.62 16.87
C LEU A 211 17.44 -11.79 16.75
N LEU A 212 17.36 -10.71 16.00
CA LEU A 212 18.45 -9.79 15.71
C LEU A 212 18.18 -8.45 16.40
N GLU A 213 19.24 -7.77 16.79
CA GLU A 213 19.18 -6.37 17.25
C GLU A 213 20.05 -5.51 16.34
N VAL A 214 19.50 -4.41 15.89
CA VAL A 214 20.20 -3.44 15.05
C VAL A 214 19.92 -2.04 15.59
N HIS A 215 20.92 -1.17 15.53
CA HIS A 215 20.78 0.23 15.95
C HIS A 215 20.39 1.08 14.73
N VAL A 216 19.25 1.76 14.84
CA VAL A 216 18.73 2.70 13.85
C VAL A 216 18.55 4.05 14.53
N ALA A 217 19.23 5.08 14.06
CA ALA A 217 19.25 6.41 14.69
C ALA A 217 19.50 6.32 16.23
N GLU A 218 20.50 5.55 16.62
CA GLU A 218 20.90 5.30 18.03
C GLU A 218 19.88 4.52 18.88
N GLN A 219 18.76 4.11 18.32
CA GLN A 219 17.76 3.31 19.01
C GLN A 219 17.93 1.83 18.66
N PRO A 220 17.97 0.92 19.66
CA PRO A 220 18.00 -0.50 19.40
C PRO A 220 16.62 -0.96 18.88
N ILE A 221 16.61 -1.57 17.70
CA ILE A 221 15.44 -2.18 17.12
C ILE A 221 15.66 -3.68 17.05
N ARG A 222 14.69 -4.46 17.48
CA ARG A 222 14.71 -5.91 17.40
C ARG A 222 13.93 -6.39 16.19
N ILE A 223 14.47 -7.39 15.51
CA ILE A 223 13.93 -7.94 14.26
C ILE A 223 13.95 -9.45 14.38
N ILE A 224 12.83 -10.08 14.05
CA ILE A 224 12.75 -11.53 13.93
C ILE A 224 12.92 -11.89 12.47
N GLU A 225 13.90 -12.70 12.17
CA GLU A 225 14.04 -13.34 10.87
C GLU A 225 13.41 -14.73 10.94
N VAL A 226 12.49 -15.00 10.01
CA VAL A 226 11.80 -16.29 9.87
C VAL A 226 11.78 -16.74 8.41
N ILE A 227 11.77 -18.05 8.20
CA ILE A 227 11.64 -18.63 6.86
C ILE A 227 10.18 -19.05 6.65
N ASN A 228 9.59 -18.67 5.51
CA ASN A 228 8.24 -19.10 5.15
C ASN A 228 8.15 -20.62 5.02
N GLY A 229 7.09 -21.21 5.54
CA GLY A 229 6.81 -22.62 5.39
C GLY A 229 6.45 -23.04 3.95
N SER A 230 5.85 -22.13 3.19
CA SER A 230 5.47 -22.36 1.79
C SER A 230 6.64 -22.14 0.83
N LEU A 231 6.65 -22.91 -0.27
CA LEU A 231 7.60 -22.71 -1.36
C LEU A 231 7.12 -21.59 -2.27
N GLU A 232 8.06 -20.76 -2.71
CA GLU A 232 7.85 -19.86 -3.84
C GLU A 232 7.75 -20.67 -5.15
N PRO A 233 7.21 -20.09 -6.24
CA PRO A 233 7.12 -20.78 -7.52
C PRO A 233 8.44 -21.31 -8.09
N ASP A 234 9.57 -20.72 -7.69
CA ASP A 234 10.92 -21.14 -8.06
C ASP A 234 11.51 -22.24 -7.16
N GLY A 235 10.71 -22.79 -6.24
CA GLY A 235 11.12 -23.82 -5.29
C GLY A 235 11.91 -23.30 -4.10
N THR A 236 12.17 -22.02 -3.99
CA THR A 236 12.84 -21.41 -2.84
C THR A 236 11.87 -21.11 -1.72
N ARG A 237 12.39 -20.79 -0.53
CA ARG A 237 11.59 -20.32 0.61
C ARG A 237 11.96 -18.89 0.92
N ARG A 238 10.95 -18.06 1.09
CA ARG A 238 11.13 -16.64 1.39
C ARG A 238 11.47 -16.44 2.86
N LYS A 239 12.47 -15.59 3.11
CA LYS A 239 12.73 -15.05 4.44
C LYS A 239 11.88 -13.81 4.68
N PHE A 240 11.37 -13.68 5.91
CA PHE A 240 10.68 -12.50 6.39
C PHE A 240 11.43 -11.91 7.57
N HIS A 241 11.44 -10.58 7.61
CA HIS A 241 11.98 -9.80 8.70
C HIS A 241 10.86 -9.00 9.33
N LEU A 242 10.50 -9.33 10.55
CA LEU A 242 9.39 -8.75 11.28
C LEU A 242 9.92 -7.94 12.46
N GLY A 243 9.35 -6.77 12.70
CA GLY A 243 9.69 -5.98 13.87
C GLY A 243 9.29 -6.69 15.17
N ALA A 244 10.18 -6.71 16.16
CA ALA A 244 9.92 -7.29 17.48
C ALA A 244 9.95 -6.21 18.54
N MET A 245 8.85 -6.00 19.25
CA MET A 245 8.78 -4.98 20.30
C MET A 245 9.32 -5.49 21.66
N ARG A 246 9.16 -6.77 21.96
CA ARG A 246 9.51 -7.41 23.25
C ARG A 246 9.89 -8.88 23.03
N GLY A 247 10.59 -9.45 24.01
CA GLY A 247 10.96 -10.86 24.03
C GLY A 247 12.47 -11.06 23.84
N ASP A 248 13.04 -12.04 24.56
CA ASP A 248 14.47 -12.36 24.51
C ASP A 248 14.76 -13.63 23.70
N THR A 249 13.72 -14.27 23.17
CA THR A 249 13.82 -15.40 22.25
C THR A 249 12.90 -15.17 21.04
N PRO A 250 13.14 -15.79 19.88
CA PRO A 250 12.26 -15.68 18.73
C PRO A 250 10.81 -16.04 19.06
N ALA A 251 10.57 -17.13 19.77
CA ALA A 251 9.22 -17.56 20.19
C ALA A 251 8.54 -16.51 21.09
N ALA A 252 9.27 -15.94 22.05
CA ALA A 252 8.72 -14.90 22.92
C ALA A 252 8.42 -13.61 22.18
N ALA A 253 9.26 -13.22 21.23
CA ALA A 253 9.08 -12.03 20.44
C ALA A 253 7.89 -12.17 19.47
N ILE A 254 7.70 -13.33 18.86
CA ILE A 254 6.52 -13.64 18.04
C ILE A 254 5.25 -13.63 18.88
N ALA A 255 5.23 -14.29 20.03
CA ALA A 255 4.09 -14.31 20.94
C ALA A 255 3.68 -12.88 21.36
N ALA A 256 4.65 -12.02 21.65
CA ALA A 256 4.43 -10.62 22.01
C ALA A 256 3.78 -9.81 20.88
N SER A 257 4.08 -10.11 19.60
CA SER A 257 3.43 -9.45 18.45
C SER A 257 1.93 -9.76 18.37
N TYR A 258 1.50 -10.91 18.87
CA TYR A 258 0.09 -11.28 19.01
C TYR A 258 -0.54 -10.89 20.34
N GLY A 259 0.21 -10.24 21.23
CA GLY A 259 -0.30 -9.84 22.56
C GLY A 259 -0.53 -10.99 23.52
N ILE A 260 0.09 -12.16 23.30
CA ILE A 260 -0.07 -13.36 24.12
C ILE A 260 1.22 -13.70 24.86
N ALA A 261 1.08 -14.41 26.00
CA ALA A 261 2.26 -14.89 26.74
C ALA A 261 2.95 -16.02 25.94
N PRO A 262 4.30 -16.11 25.97
CA PRO A 262 5.07 -17.11 25.22
C PRO A 262 4.61 -18.55 25.42
N LYS A 263 4.23 -18.90 26.66
CA LYS A 263 3.72 -20.23 27.02
C LYS A 263 2.40 -20.61 26.32
N HIS A 264 1.66 -19.63 25.85
CA HIS A 264 0.36 -19.83 25.16
C HIS A 264 0.49 -19.75 23.64
N TYR A 265 1.67 -19.30 23.14
CA TYR A 265 1.90 -19.27 21.70
C TYR A 265 2.19 -20.68 21.19
N ARG A 266 1.37 -21.14 20.28
CA ARG A 266 1.58 -22.38 19.53
C ARG A 266 1.31 -22.11 18.06
N GLU A 267 2.29 -22.37 17.24
CA GLU A 267 2.15 -22.29 15.79
C GLU A 267 1.38 -23.54 15.33
N ALA A 268 0.10 -23.36 14.96
CA ALA A 268 -0.76 -24.47 14.57
C ALA A 268 -0.63 -24.80 13.08
N VAL A 269 -0.45 -23.78 12.24
CA VAL A 269 -0.28 -23.92 10.78
C VAL A 269 0.79 -22.96 10.33
N ARG A 270 1.66 -23.44 9.46
CA ARG A 270 2.67 -22.64 8.79
C ARG A 270 2.26 -22.46 7.35
N THR A 271 1.95 -21.21 6.97
CA THR A 271 1.61 -20.85 5.59
C THR A 271 2.77 -20.17 4.90
#